data_06019e4a09a2af59b86b7082e9bdae43
#
_entry.id   06019e4a09a2af59b86b7082e9bdae43
#
_cell.length_a   1.000
_cell.length_b   1.000
_cell.length_c   1.000
_cell.angle_alpha   90.00
_cell.angle_beta   90.00
_cell.angle_gamma   90.00
#
_symmetry.space_group_name_H-M   'P 1'
#
loop_
_entity.id
_entity.type
_entity.pdbx_description
1 polymer ?
#
loop_
_entity_poly.entity_id
_entity_poly.type
_entity_poly.pdbx_seq_one_letter_code
_entity_poly.pdbx_strand_id
1 'polypeptide(L)'
;MTVRFQVPQEKLPTLGQRAFLMIEDKTLALFNIENQLYAIDDSCPHQGASMFSGCLQGRTISCPAHGLRFDLASGYLLNSTQMKVTSYPIEKIGEQVFIVLNSGEQDG
;
A
#
# COMPACT_ATOMS: atom_id res chain seq x y z
N MET A 1 0.95 11.31 -16.46
CA MET A 1 -0.03 12.14 -15.78
C MET A 1 -0.29 11.62 -14.38
N THR A 2 -0.41 12.50 -13.42
CA THR A 2 -0.59 12.13 -12.03
C THR A 2 -2.04 12.32 -11.62
N VAL A 3 -2.62 11.29 -11.02
CA VAL A 3 -3.99 11.33 -10.53
C VAL A 3 -3.96 11.13 -9.02
N ARG A 4 -4.77 11.89 -8.32
CA ARG A 4 -4.90 11.76 -6.87
C ARG A 4 -6.28 11.25 -6.52
N PHE A 5 -6.34 10.29 -5.63
CA PHE A 5 -7.59 9.75 -5.13
C PHE A 5 -7.76 10.17 -3.68
N GLN A 6 -8.84 10.88 -3.38
CA GLN A 6 -9.11 11.28 -2.00
C GLN A 6 -9.70 10.11 -1.24
N VAL A 7 -9.06 9.76 -0.14
CA VAL A 7 -9.53 8.66 0.70
C VAL A 7 -10.67 9.16 1.58
N PRO A 8 -11.85 8.50 1.54
CA PRO A 8 -12.94 8.91 2.43
C PRO A 8 -12.52 8.79 3.89
N GLN A 9 -12.99 9.70 4.72
CA GLN A 9 -12.62 9.72 6.13
C GLN A 9 -12.94 8.41 6.82
N GLU A 10 -14.06 7.79 6.45
CA GLU A 10 -14.48 6.55 7.08
C GLU A 10 -13.59 5.37 6.68
N LYS A 11 -12.77 5.53 5.63
CA LYS A 11 -11.86 4.47 5.20
C LYS A 11 -10.46 4.64 5.74
N LEU A 12 -10.17 5.74 6.41
CA LEU A 12 -8.84 5.97 6.94
C LEU A 12 -8.62 5.07 8.16
N PRO A 13 -7.56 4.25 8.12
CA PRO A 13 -7.29 3.39 9.27
C PRO A 13 -6.76 4.20 10.45
N THR A 14 -7.14 3.80 11.65
CA THR A 14 -6.58 4.39 12.84
C THR A 14 -5.24 3.76 13.13
N LEU A 15 -4.58 4.27 14.18
CA LEU A 15 -3.24 3.84 14.54
C LEU A 15 -3.14 2.32 14.65
N GLY A 16 -2.22 1.73 13.90
CA GLY A 16 -2.00 0.30 13.92
C GLY A 16 -3.03 -0.51 13.14
N GLN A 17 -3.96 0.16 12.48
CA GLN A 17 -5.01 -0.52 11.72
C GLN A 17 -4.73 -0.45 10.23
N ARG A 18 -5.56 -1.14 9.46
CA ARG A 18 -5.42 -1.19 8.01
C ARG A 18 -6.80 -1.06 7.37
N ALA A 19 -6.80 -0.67 6.09
CA ALA A 19 -8.03 -0.54 5.34
C ALA A 19 -7.82 -1.09 3.93
N PHE A 20 -8.90 -1.57 3.34
CA PHE A 20 -8.88 -2.11 1.98
C PHE A 20 -9.63 -1.14 1.09
N LEU A 21 -9.00 -0.75 -0.01
CA LEU A 21 -9.59 0.21 -0.93
C LEU A 21 -9.68 -0.37 -2.33
N MET A 22 -10.76 -0.07 -3.00
CA MET A 22 -10.89 -0.41 -4.41
C MET A 22 -11.03 0.89 -5.19
N ILE A 23 -10.07 1.14 -6.08
CA ILE A 23 -10.05 2.35 -6.89
C ILE A 23 -10.07 1.92 -8.34
N GLU A 24 -11.23 2.11 -8.99
CA GLU A 24 -11.47 1.64 -10.35
C GLU A 24 -11.24 0.14 -10.38
N ASP A 25 -10.25 -0.34 -11.13
CA ASP A 25 -9.97 -1.76 -11.19
C ASP A 25 -8.76 -2.17 -10.36
N LYS A 26 -8.32 -1.29 -9.47
CA LYS A 26 -7.17 -1.56 -8.60
C LYS A 26 -7.62 -1.80 -7.18
N THR A 27 -6.98 -2.75 -6.52
CA THR A 27 -7.21 -2.97 -5.10
C THR A 27 -5.95 -2.59 -4.35
N LEU A 28 -6.14 -1.81 -3.29
CA LEU A 28 -5.03 -1.27 -2.51
C LEU A 28 -5.22 -1.60 -1.05
N ALA A 29 -4.09 -1.77 -0.36
CA ALA A 29 -4.09 -1.94 1.09
C ALA A 29 -3.46 -0.69 1.70
N LEU A 30 -4.15 -0.11 2.66
CA LEU A 30 -3.73 1.11 3.32
C LEU A 30 -3.43 0.82 4.77
N PHE A 31 -2.26 1.20 5.25
CA PHE A 31 -1.82 0.89 6.60
C PHE A 31 -1.47 2.17 7.35
N ASN A 32 -1.83 2.21 8.63
CA ASN A 32 -1.44 3.31 9.51
C ASN A 32 -0.46 2.77 10.53
N ILE A 33 0.80 3.19 10.42
CA ILE A 33 1.85 2.76 11.32
C ILE A 33 2.45 4.01 11.96
N GLU A 34 2.24 4.15 13.26
CA GLU A 34 2.75 5.30 14.01
C GLU A 34 2.31 6.63 13.39
N ASN A 35 1.04 6.69 12.99
CA ASN A 35 0.43 7.86 12.37
C ASN A 35 0.98 8.19 10.99
N GLN A 36 1.69 7.25 10.39
CA GLN A 36 2.17 7.36 9.03
C GLN A 36 1.37 6.43 8.15
N LEU A 37 0.85 6.94 7.05
CA LEU A 37 0.03 6.13 6.15
C LEU A 37 0.88 5.57 5.02
N TYR A 38 0.63 4.32 4.68
CA TYR A 38 1.31 3.64 3.58
C TYR A 38 0.27 2.95 2.73
N ALA A 39 0.36 3.12 1.42
CA ALA A 39 -0.55 2.49 0.48
C ALA A 39 0.24 1.61 -0.48
N ILE A 40 -0.18 0.36 -0.62
CA ILE A 40 0.46 -0.57 -1.53
C ILE A 40 -0.61 -1.28 -2.34
N ASP A 41 -0.19 -1.84 -3.46
CA ASP A 41 -1.03 -2.73 -4.24
C ASP A 41 -1.39 -3.92 -3.35
N ASP A 42 -2.65 -4.35 -3.40
CA ASP A 42 -3.05 -5.47 -2.54
C ASP A 42 -2.48 -6.80 -3.03
N SER A 43 -2.20 -6.92 -4.31
CA SER A 43 -1.72 -8.18 -4.87
C SER A 43 -0.23 -8.38 -4.59
N CYS A 44 0.11 -9.51 -4.00
CA CYS A 44 1.49 -9.90 -3.83
C CYS A 44 2.13 -10.10 -5.20
N PRO A 45 3.28 -9.46 -5.48
CA PRO A 45 3.88 -9.59 -6.81
C PRO A 45 4.33 -11.01 -7.14
N HIS A 46 4.49 -11.85 -6.12
CA HIS A 46 4.93 -13.21 -6.33
C HIS A 46 3.78 -14.12 -6.76
N GLN A 47 2.63 -14.03 -6.08
CA GLN A 47 1.54 -14.97 -6.34
C GLN A 47 0.16 -14.34 -6.36
N GLY A 48 0.05 -13.04 -6.26
CA GLY A 48 -1.23 -12.38 -6.31
C GLY A 48 -2.08 -12.53 -5.06
N ALA A 49 -1.52 -13.07 -3.99
CA ALA A 49 -2.25 -13.17 -2.73
C ALA A 49 -2.51 -11.78 -2.17
N SER A 50 -3.60 -11.66 -1.39
CA SER A 50 -3.97 -10.38 -0.83
C SER A 50 -2.99 -9.96 0.25
N MET A 51 -2.32 -8.83 0.04
CA MET A 51 -1.38 -8.28 1.03
C MET A 51 -2.11 -7.76 2.26
N PHE A 52 -3.39 -7.39 2.09
CA PHE A 52 -4.18 -6.89 3.20
C PHE A 52 -4.30 -7.91 4.31
N SER A 53 -4.33 -9.19 3.98
CA SER A 53 -4.45 -10.25 4.98
C SER A 53 -3.09 -10.72 5.51
N GLY A 54 -2.02 -10.07 5.11
CA GLY A 54 -0.70 -10.43 5.57
C GLY A 54 -0.43 -10.04 7.01
N CYS A 55 0.70 -10.48 7.52
CA CYS A 55 1.12 -10.19 8.88
C CYS A 55 1.96 -8.93 8.90
N LEU A 56 1.56 -7.99 9.75
CA LEU A 56 2.21 -6.69 9.84
C LEU A 56 3.16 -6.68 11.04
N GLN A 57 4.40 -6.30 10.80
CA GLN A 57 5.40 -6.14 11.87
C GLN A 57 6.14 -4.84 11.63
N GLY A 58 5.88 -3.85 12.49
CA GLY A 58 6.46 -2.53 12.28
C GLY A 58 6.02 -2.01 10.92
N ARG A 59 7.00 -1.72 10.07
CA ARG A 59 6.73 -1.19 8.73
C ARG A 59 6.83 -2.26 7.65
N THR A 60 6.77 -3.51 8.04
CA THR A 60 6.95 -4.65 7.14
C THR A 60 5.68 -5.47 7.08
N ILE A 61 5.27 -5.87 5.88
CA ILE A 61 4.11 -6.71 5.67
C ILE A 61 4.56 -8.04 5.05
N SER A 62 4.05 -9.15 5.59
CA SER A 62 4.37 -10.48 5.07
C SER A 62 3.28 -10.95 4.13
N CYS A 63 3.66 -11.44 2.95
CA CYS A 63 2.73 -12.06 2.04
C CYS A 63 2.21 -13.35 2.68
N PRO A 64 0.88 -13.54 2.77
CA PRO A 64 0.35 -14.71 3.47
C PRO A 64 0.64 -16.02 2.78
N ALA A 65 0.91 -15.99 1.48
CA ALA A 65 1.13 -17.23 0.73
C ALA A 65 2.49 -17.86 1.05
N HIS A 66 3.55 -17.05 1.15
CA HIS A 66 4.90 -17.59 1.30
C HIS A 66 5.73 -16.92 2.38
N GLY A 67 5.15 -15.98 3.10
CA GLY A 67 5.88 -15.30 4.15
C GLY A 67 6.94 -14.33 3.67
N LEU A 68 6.92 -13.97 2.40
CA LEU A 68 7.83 -12.96 1.90
C LEU A 68 7.50 -11.62 2.55
N ARG A 69 8.52 -10.90 2.96
CA ARG A 69 8.33 -9.65 3.68
C ARG A 69 8.73 -8.46 2.83
N PHE A 70 7.86 -7.46 2.82
CA PHE A 70 8.07 -6.26 2.02
C PHE A 70 8.05 -5.05 2.92
N ASP A 71 8.94 -4.09 2.65
CA ASP A 71 8.95 -2.82 3.34
C ASP A 71 7.85 -1.93 2.78
N LEU A 72 6.97 -1.44 3.64
CA LEU A 72 5.84 -0.64 3.20
C LEU A 72 6.26 0.69 2.60
N ALA A 73 7.37 1.26 3.07
CA ALA A 73 7.79 2.57 2.59
C ALA A 73 8.37 2.50 1.18
N SER A 74 9.18 1.48 0.90
CA SER A 74 9.83 1.36 -0.41
C SER A 74 9.11 0.41 -1.34
N GLY A 75 8.41 -0.57 -0.78
CA GLY A 75 7.77 -1.62 -1.54
C GLY A 75 8.68 -2.79 -1.84
N TYR A 76 9.96 -2.69 -1.53
CA TYR A 76 10.90 -3.75 -1.88
C TYR A 76 10.84 -4.91 -0.92
N LEU A 77 11.09 -6.09 -1.46
CA LEU A 77 11.29 -7.29 -0.67
C LEU A 77 12.51 -7.09 0.23
N LEU A 78 12.39 -7.48 1.49
CA LEU A 78 13.52 -7.35 2.41
C LEU A 78 14.69 -8.20 1.94
N ASN A 79 15.86 -7.63 1.99
CA ASN A 79 17.12 -8.29 1.60
C ASN A 79 17.20 -8.56 0.10
N SER A 80 16.41 -7.84 -0.70
CA SER A 80 16.45 -8.04 -2.15
C SER A 80 15.82 -6.83 -2.82
N THR A 81 16.34 -6.48 -3.99
CA THR A 81 15.74 -5.45 -4.81
C THR A 81 15.16 -6.04 -6.09
N GLN A 82 15.04 -7.36 -6.15
CA GLN A 82 14.54 -8.03 -7.34
C GLN A 82 13.04 -8.14 -7.38
N MET A 83 12.38 -7.93 -6.25
CA MET A 83 10.92 -8.02 -6.19
C MET A 83 10.39 -6.85 -5.41
N LYS A 84 9.29 -6.31 -5.87
CA LYS A 84 8.73 -5.10 -5.29
C LYS A 84 7.22 -5.12 -5.44
N VAL A 85 6.52 -4.78 -4.36
CA VAL A 85 5.09 -4.49 -4.44
C VAL A 85 4.95 -3.01 -4.75
N THR A 86 4.00 -2.66 -5.61
CA THR A 86 3.79 -1.27 -5.96
C THR A 86 3.32 -0.49 -4.74
N SER A 87 4.02 0.58 -4.42
CA SER A 87 3.63 1.48 -3.34
C SER A 87 3.22 2.81 -3.93
N TYR A 88 2.31 3.50 -3.22
CA TYR A 88 1.74 4.74 -3.71
C TYR A 88 2.00 5.84 -2.69
N PRO A 89 2.48 7.00 -3.14
CA PRO A 89 2.71 8.11 -2.22
C PRO A 89 1.41 8.59 -1.59
N ILE A 90 1.51 9.10 -0.38
CA ILE A 90 0.38 9.65 0.36
C ILE A 90 0.62 11.14 0.52
N GLU A 91 -0.41 11.93 0.23
CA GLU A 91 -0.36 13.37 0.45
C GLU A 91 -1.44 13.75 1.45
N LYS A 92 -1.07 14.59 2.40
CA LYS A 92 -2.01 15.12 3.37
C LYS A 92 -2.14 16.60 3.17
N ILE A 93 -3.37 17.06 2.97
CA ILE A 93 -3.65 18.50 2.82
C ILE A 93 -4.73 18.83 3.84
N GLY A 94 -4.33 19.52 4.92
CA GLY A 94 -5.24 19.72 6.02
C GLY A 94 -5.63 18.41 6.65
N GLU A 95 -6.92 18.10 6.68
CA GLU A 95 -7.41 16.84 7.19
C GLU A 95 -7.72 15.84 6.09
N GLN A 96 -7.41 16.20 4.87
CA GLN A 96 -7.71 15.34 3.71
C GLN A 96 -6.48 14.52 3.35
N VAL A 97 -6.74 13.27 2.97
CA VAL A 97 -5.67 12.34 2.61
C VAL A 97 -5.89 11.90 1.17
N PHE A 98 -4.83 11.96 0.38
CA PHE A 98 -4.87 11.58 -1.02
C PHE A 98 -3.83 10.50 -1.30
N ILE A 99 -4.19 9.54 -2.12
CA ILE A 99 -3.26 8.55 -2.64
C ILE A 99 -2.89 8.99 -4.05
N VAL A 100 -1.59 9.12 -4.31
CA VAL A 100 -1.11 9.57 -5.61
C VAL A 100 -0.97 8.37 -6.53
N LEU A 101 -1.73 8.39 -7.60
CA LEU A 101 -1.71 7.34 -8.61
C LEU A 101 -1.05 7.87 -9.86
N ASN A 102 -0.09 7.13 -10.40
CA ASN A 102 0.57 7.53 -11.63
C ASN A 102 -0.13 6.84 -12.80
N SER A 103 -0.98 7.58 -13.45
CA SER A 103 -1.74 7.08 -14.56
C SER A 103 -0.91 7.12 -15.83
N GLY A 104 -0.87 6.01 -16.56
CA GLY A 104 -0.17 5.95 -17.84
C GLY A 104 1.33 5.76 -17.76
N GLU A 105 1.80 5.34 -16.69
CA GLU A 105 3.22 5.11 -16.51
C GLU A 105 3.61 3.78 -17.02
N GLN A 106 4.01 3.77 -16.90
CA GLN A 106 4.37 2.79 -16.84
C GLN A 106 5.27 2.47 -16.68
N ASP A 107 5.42 2.15 -16.47
CA ASP A 107 5.89 1.88 -16.35
C ASP A 107 6.40 1.50 -16.35
N GLY A 108 6.40 1.35 -16.33
CA GLY A 108 6.65 0.97 -16.56
C GLY A 108 6.97 0.73 -16.34
#